data_d5423a4142420c526bad2619326b5c72
#
_entry.id   d5423a4142420c526bad2619326b5c72
#
_cell.length_a   1.000
_cell.length_b   1.000
_cell.length_c   1.000
_cell.angle_alpha   90.00
_cell.angle_beta   90.00
_cell.angle_gamma   90.00
#
_symmetry.space_group_name_H-M   'P 1'
#
loop_
_entity.id
_entity.type
_entity.pdbx_description
1 polymer ?
#
loop_
_entity_poly.entity_id
_entity_poly.type
_entity_poly.pdbx_seq_one_letter_code
_entity_poly.pdbx_strand_id
1 'polypeptide(L)'
;MEIEMKAFCQSDQIYKLFENKFNNFTKVGTNIDKLLFKSDRYYSWGGEQLPNPKKIYRVRTEAEIARLADTDRAAERAYQTQKFFDSENIRQDDHSKYSVFLTYKEHNILPDGSQNNIESESKISFEAAETFDIIMKSMGFDIYFAKSKKSCSMFYMSNKNGLVLHCEIVKVNSLPVYLEIEFVIDDDKATDDVRKRISDTIKEFFQELGIVSFEPRNWKQLIEE
;
A
#
# COMPACT_ATOMS: atom_id res chain seq x y z
N MET A 1 -1.81 14.76 -0.81
CA MET A 1 -1.16 14.23 0.41
C MET A 1 -1.81 12.91 0.82
N GLU A 2 -1.01 11.95 1.31
CA GLU A 2 -1.46 10.64 1.78
C GLU A 2 -1.15 10.50 3.29
N ILE A 3 -2.10 10.02 4.07
CA ILE A 3 -1.92 9.65 5.49
C ILE A 3 -2.08 8.14 5.58
N GLU A 4 -1.03 7.45 6.01
CA GLU A 4 -0.92 6.00 6.00
C GLU A 4 -0.49 5.48 7.37
N MET A 5 -1.06 4.34 7.77
CA MET A 5 -0.58 3.53 8.90
C MET A 5 -0.52 2.08 8.49
N LYS A 6 0.43 1.33 9.05
CA LYS A 6 0.52 -0.11 8.84
C LYS A 6 0.71 -0.86 10.15
N ALA A 7 0.24 -2.09 10.19
CA ALA A 7 0.38 -2.97 11.33
C ALA A 7 0.52 -4.43 10.86
N PHE A 8 1.15 -5.26 11.68
CA PHE A 8 1.15 -6.71 11.49
C PHE A 8 -0.29 -7.23 11.52
N CYS A 9 -0.63 -8.14 10.59
CA CYS A 9 -1.98 -8.66 10.41
C CYS A 9 -2.00 -10.18 10.51
N GLN A 10 -2.76 -10.71 11.45
CA GLN A 10 -2.95 -12.15 11.68
C GLN A 10 -4.12 -12.70 10.85
N SER A 11 -4.18 -14.02 10.70
CA SER A 11 -5.20 -14.68 9.88
C SER A 11 -6.64 -14.42 10.34
N ASP A 12 -6.88 -14.30 11.66
CA ASP A 12 -8.20 -13.98 12.22
C ASP A 12 -8.64 -12.54 11.88
N GLN A 13 -7.69 -11.62 11.81
CA GLN A 13 -7.95 -10.24 11.40
C GLN A 13 -8.25 -10.14 9.91
N ILE A 14 -7.55 -10.94 9.07
CA ILE A 14 -7.87 -11.08 7.65
C ILE A 14 -9.31 -11.59 7.49
N TYR A 15 -9.68 -12.61 8.25
CA TYR A 15 -11.04 -13.14 8.21
C TYR A 15 -12.09 -12.09 8.61
N LYS A 16 -11.85 -11.33 9.68
CA LYS A 16 -12.74 -10.23 10.14
C LYS A 16 -12.95 -9.16 9.06
N LEU A 17 -11.90 -8.80 8.31
CA LEU A 17 -12.01 -7.88 7.18
C LEU A 17 -13.03 -8.39 6.15
N PHE A 18 -12.97 -9.69 5.79
CA PHE A 18 -13.90 -10.25 4.82
C PHE A 18 -15.31 -10.50 5.38
N GLU A 19 -15.46 -10.76 6.69
CA GLU A 19 -16.78 -10.83 7.34
C GLU A 19 -17.53 -9.50 7.29
N ASN A 20 -16.79 -8.38 7.23
CA ASN A 20 -17.35 -7.03 7.18
C ASN A 20 -18.32 -6.73 8.33
N LYS A 21 -18.02 -7.22 9.55
CA LYS A 21 -18.83 -7.01 10.75
C LYS A 21 -18.20 -5.98 11.66
N PHE A 22 -18.21 -4.72 11.21
CA PHE A 22 -17.72 -3.58 11.97
C PHE A 22 -18.87 -2.75 12.54
N ASN A 23 -18.65 -2.14 13.72
CA ASN A 23 -19.65 -1.27 14.35
C ASN A 23 -19.67 0.12 13.68
N ASN A 24 -18.49 0.65 13.42
CA ASN A 24 -18.32 2.04 12.97
C ASN A 24 -17.88 2.16 11.49
N PHE A 25 -17.76 1.06 10.78
CA PHE A 25 -17.32 1.05 9.40
C PHE A 25 -18.20 0.17 8.52
N THR A 26 -18.36 0.60 7.27
CA THR A 26 -19.09 -0.16 6.24
C THR A 26 -18.22 -0.29 5.02
N LYS A 27 -18.09 -1.51 4.50
CA LYS A 27 -17.38 -1.75 3.24
C LYS A 27 -18.10 -1.02 2.11
N VAL A 28 -17.34 -0.30 1.28
CA VAL A 28 -17.88 0.51 0.17
C VAL A 28 -17.13 0.21 -1.13
N GLY A 29 -17.68 0.65 -2.24
CA GLY A 29 -17.11 0.47 -3.57
C GLY A 29 -17.76 -0.66 -4.35
N THR A 30 -17.08 -1.12 -5.39
CA THR A 30 -17.51 -2.31 -6.13
C THR A 30 -17.38 -3.51 -5.20
N ASN A 31 -18.40 -4.38 -5.20
CA ASN A 31 -18.41 -5.64 -4.41
C ASN A 31 -17.32 -6.63 -4.86
N ILE A 32 -16.12 -6.14 -5.11
CA ILE A 32 -15.04 -6.93 -5.69
C ILE A 32 -13.72 -6.44 -5.07
N ASP A 33 -13.11 -7.29 -4.27
CA ASP A 33 -11.76 -7.06 -3.77
C ASP A 33 -10.76 -7.46 -4.85
N LYS A 34 -9.68 -6.71 -4.99
CA LYS A 34 -8.68 -6.95 -6.02
C LYS A 34 -7.42 -7.57 -5.44
N LEU A 35 -6.98 -8.67 -6.03
CA LEU A 35 -5.66 -9.22 -5.78
C LEU A 35 -4.67 -8.60 -6.77
N LEU A 36 -3.72 -7.84 -6.23
CA LEU A 36 -2.75 -7.08 -7.01
C LEU A 36 -1.34 -7.59 -6.75
N PHE A 37 -0.55 -7.69 -7.81
CA PHE A 37 0.90 -7.85 -7.73
C PHE A 37 1.56 -6.55 -8.14
N LYS A 38 2.47 -6.04 -7.30
CA LYS A 38 3.20 -4.80 -7.52
C LYS A 38 4.70 -5.09 -7.42
N SER A 39 5.50 -4.54 -8.34
CA SER A 39 6.95 -4.56 -8.28
C SER A 39 7.47 -3.13 -8.35
N ASP A 40 8.20 -2.72 -7.33
CA ASP A 40 8.68 -1.36 -7.14
C ASP A 40 10.20 -1.30 -7.26
N ARG A 41 10.72 -0.32 -8.00
CA ARG A 41 12.12 0.09 -8.02
C ARG A 41 12.23 1.53 -7.55
N TYR A 42 13.09 1.76 -6.57
CA TYR A 42 13.29 3.08 -5.96
C TYR A 42 14.68 3.60 -6.29
N TYR A 43 14.77 4.88 -6.65
CA TYR A 43 16.00 5.53 -7.09
C TYR A 43 16.44 6.58 -6.06
N SER A 44 17.76 6.61 -5.77
CA SER A 44 18.39 7.64 -4.95
C SER A 44 19.61 8.20 -5.65
N TRP A 45 20.01 9.43 -5.28
CA TRP A 45 21.18 10.10 -5.81
C TRP A 45 22.48 9.52 -5.24
N GLY A 46 23.46 9.23 -6.12
CA GLY A 46 24.88 9.03 -5.74
C GLY A 46 25.18 7.82 -4.86
N GLY A 47 24.35 6.78 -4.86
CA GLY A 47 24.59 5.61 -4.00
C GLY A 47 24.54 5.92 -2.50
N GLU A 48 24.19 7.14 -2.11
CA GLU A 48 23.95 7.47 -0.70
C GLU A 48 22.76 6.64 -0.23
N GLN A 49 23.05 5.59 0.48
CA GLN A 49 22.07 4.81 1.24
C GLN A 49 21.62 5.65 2.44
N LEU A 50 20.92 6.75 2.15
CA LEU A 50 20.22 7.44 3.22
C LEU A 50 19.17 6.46 3.75
N PRO A 51 19.21 6.11 5.05
CA PRO A 51 18.26 5.12 5.60
C PRO A 51 16.80 5.53 5.41
N ASN A 52 16.53 6.84 5.24
CA ASN A 52 15.22 7.40 4.95
C ASN A 52 15.36 8.62 4.04
N PRO A 53 15.50 8.45 2.71
CA PRO A 53 15.51 9.59 1.82
C PRO A 53 14.15 10.30 1.91
N LYS A 54 14.17 11.62 2.16
CA LYS A 54 12.94 12.43 2.19
C LYS A 54 12.23 12.42 0.83
N LYS A 55 13.00 12.31 -0.26
CA LYS A 55 12.51 12.36 -1.64
C LYS A 55 12.86 11.08 -2.35
N ILE A 56 11.87 10.45 -2.96
CA ILE A 56 12.00 9.17 -3.64
C ILE A 56 11.39 9.27 -5.03
N TYR A 57 12.07 8.68 -6.00
CA TYR A 57 11.49 8.36 -7.30
C TYR A 57 11.25 6.85 -7.34
N ARG A 58 10.07 6.45 -7.79
CA ARG A 58 9.68 5.04 -7.88
C ARG A 58 9.13 4.73 -9.26
N VAL A 59 9.58 3.64 -9.86
CA VAL A 59 8.88 2.99 -10.96
C VAL A 59 8.19 1.76 -10.41
N ARG A 60 6.88 1.69 -10.55
CA ARG A 60 6.03 0.57 -10.17
C ARG A 60 5.47 -0.12 -11.39
N THR A 61 5.59 -1.44 -11.46
CA THR A 61 4.75 -2.27 -12.32
C THR A 61 3.65 -2.91 -11.47
N GLU A 62 2.41 -2.86 -11.94
CA GLU A 62 1.25 -3.40 -11.23
C GLU A 62 0.39 -4.24 -12.16
N ALA A 63 -0.04 -5.42 -11.70
CA ALA A 63 -1.01 -6.27 -12.36
C ALA A 63 -2.15 -6.65 -11.43
N GLU A 64 -3.38 -6.59 -11.95
CA GLU A 64 -4.55 -7.19 -11.31
C GLU A 64 -4.55 -8.70 -11.65
N ILE A 65 -4.35 -9.55 -10.64
CA ILE A 65 -4.22 -11.00 -10.80
C ILE A 65 -5.57 -11.68 -10.75
N ALA A 66 -6.43 -11.26 -9.81
CA ALA A 66 -7.77 -11.80 -9.64
C ALA A 66 -8.70 -10.81 -8.95
N ARG A 67 -9.98 -11.12 -9.00
CA ARG A 67 -11.06 -10.41 -8.30
C ARG A 67 -11.81 -11.37 -7.40
N LEU A 68 -12.00 -10.99 -6.15
CA LEU A 68 -12.78 -11.74 -5.17
C LEU A 68 -14.16 -11.09 -5.04
N ALA A 69 -15.21 -11.78 -5.46
CA ALA A 69 -16.58 -11.24 -5.39
C ALA A 69 -17.10 -11.25 -3.94
N ASP A 70 -17.90 -10.25 -3.57
CA ASP A 70 -18.53 -10.16 -2.25
C ASP A 70 -19.60 -11.25 -2.01
N THR A 71 -20.04 -11.94 -3.08
CA THR A 71 -20.91 -13.10 -2.99
C THR A 71 -20.21 -14.33 -2.42
N ASP A 72 -18.87 -14.34 -2.46
CA ASP A 72 -18.07 -15.42 -1.91
C ASP A 72 -18.09 -15.34 -0.38
N ARG A 73 -18.07 -16.51 0.29
CA ARG A 73 -18.00 -16.57 1.76
C ARG A 73 -16.70 -15.93 2.24
N ALA A 74 -16.73 -15.27 3.40
CA ALA A 74 -15.55 -14.64 4.00
C ALA A 74 -14.37 -15.63 4.13
N ALA A 75 -14.64 -16.88 4.51
CA ALA A 75 -13.65 -17.94 4.58
C ALA A 75 -13.00 -18.25 3.22
N GLU A 76 -13.79 -18.28 2.15
CA GLU A 76 -13.29 -18.52 0.79
C GLU A 76 -12.38 -17.36 0.35
N ARG A 77 -12.80 -16.10 0.55
CA ARG A 77 -11.99 -14.92 0.23
C ARG A 77 -10.69 -14.88 1.02
N ALA A 78 -10.73 -15.18 2.32
CA ALA A 78 -9.54 -15.29 3.15
C ALA A 78 -8.59 -16.38 2.64
N TYR A 79 -9.12 -17.55 2.28
CA TYR A 79 -8.35 -18.65 1.72
C TYR A 79 -7.71 -18.27 0.38
N GLN A 80 -8.46 -17.68 -0.55
CA GLN A 80 -7.94 -17.25 -1.85
C GLN A 80 -6.84 -16.19 -1.70
N THR A 81 -7.01 -15.26 -0.77
CA THR A 81 -6.00 -14.24 -0.46
C THR A 81 -4.73 -14.90 0.10
N GLN A 82 -4.86 -15.82 1.05
CA GLN A 82 -3.71 -16.54 1.60
C GLN A 82 -3.00 -17.39 0.52
N LYS A 83 -3.74 -18.12 -0.30
CA LYS A 83 -3.21 -18.89 -1.42
C LYS A 83 -2.45 -18.00 -2.41
N PHE A 84 -2.95 -16.79 -2.70
CA PHE A 84 -2.27 -15.81 -3.52
C PHE A 84 -0.96 -15.35 -2.87
N PHE A 85 -0.96 -15.09 -1.57
CA PHE A 85 0.25 -14.67 -0.84
C PHE A 85 1.32 -15.78 -0.82
N ASP A 86 0.93 -17.02 -0.74
CA ASP A 86 1.84 -18.18 -0.68
C ASP A 86 2.25 -18.69 -2.06
N SER A 87 1.62 -18.21 -3.14
CA SER A 87 2.01 -18.60 -4.50
C SER A 87 3.45 -18.16 -4.79
N GLU A 88 4.25 -19.08 -5.35
CA GLU A 88 5.55 -18.74 -5.91
C GLU A 88 5.38 -18.06 -7.28
N ASN A 89 6.25 -17.09 -7.56
CA ASN A 89 6.46 -16.49 -8.89
C ASN A 89 5.21 -16.18 -9.73
N ILE A 90 4.68 -14.98 -9.57
CA ILE A 90 3.85 -14.39 -10.62
C ILE A 90 4.78 -14.06 -11.78
N ARG A 91 4.68 -14.82 -12.87
CA ARG A 91 5.49 -14.59 -14.07
C ARG A 91 5.14 -13.25 -14.67
N GLN A 92 6.15 -12.42 -14.88
CA GLN A 92 6.03 -11.11 -15.50
C GLN A 92 6.10 -11.17 -17.04
N ASP A 93 5.94 -12.34 -17.63
CA ASP A 93 6.20 -12.59 -19.06
C ASP A 93 5.15 -11.95 -19.98
N ASP A 94 3.98 -11.57 -19.47
CA ASP A 94 2.90 -10.95 -20.24
C ASP A 94 2.73 -9.46 -19.87
N HIS A 95 3.50 -8.61 -20.51
CA HIS A 95 3.47 -7.15 -20.30
C HIS A 95 2.10 -6.51 -20.55
N SER A 96 1.21 -7.16 -21.32
CA SER A 96 -0.12 -6.62 -21.62
C SER A 96 -1.04 -6.52 -20.38
N LYS A 97 -0.73 -7.27 -19.34
CA LYS A 97 -1.49 -7.28 -18.05
C LYS A 97 -1.02 -6.28 -17.03
N TYR A 98 0.12 -5.60 -17.31
CA TYR A 98 0.72 -4.68 -16.36
C TYR A 98 0.43 -3.23 -16.71
N SER A 99 0.17 -2.44 -15.67
CA SER A 99 0.27 -0.98 -15.72
C SER A 99 1.60 -0.56 -15.12
N VAL A 100 2.21 0.48 -15.70
CA VAL A 100 3.45 1.06 -15.16
C VAL A 100 3.18 2.47 -14.67
N PHE A 101 3.69 2.78 -13.50
CA PHE A 101 3.53 4.08 -12.85
C PHE A 101 4.89 4.65 -12.49
N LEU A 102 5.07 5.93 -12.78
CA LEU A 102 6.18 6.73 -12.29
C LEU A 102 5.66 7.60 -11.14
N THR A 103 6.30 7.48 -9.99
CA THR A 103 5.91 8.19 -8.77
C THR A 103 7.07 9.02 -8.24
N TYR A 104 6.79 10.28 -7.91
CA TYR A 104 7.58 11.07 -6.98
C TYR A 104 6.90 11.03 -5.62
N LYS A 105 7.66 10.73 -4.56
CA LYS A 105 7.14 10.68 -3.20
C LYS A 105 8.06 11.42 -2.24
N GLU A 106 7.50 12.27 -1.40
CA GLU A 106 8.20 12.92 -0.29
C GLU A 106 7.64 12.40 1.03
N HIS A 107 8.50 11.79 1.84
CA HIS A 107 8.12 11.19 3.12
C HIS A 107 8.28 12.17 4.28
N ASN A 108 7.23 12.30 5.09
CA ASN A 108 7.27 12.97 6.37
C ASN A 108 6.64 12.05 7.43
N ILE A 109 7.43 11.65 8.43
CA ILE A 109 6.94 10.88 9.58
C ILE A 109 6.46 11.87 10.65
N LEU A 110 5.22 11.75 11.06
CA LEU A 110 4.64 12.56 12.13
C LEU A 110 5.00 12.00 13.52
N PRO A 111 4.92 12.83 14.59
CA PRO A 111 5.28 12.40 15.95
C PRO A 111 4.47 11.21 16.49
N ASP A 112 3.27 10.97 15.96
CA ASP A 112 2.41 9.83 16.33
C ASP A 112 2.71 8.55 15.54
N GLY A 113 3.76 8.56 14.70
CA GLY A 113 4.16 7.44 13.85
C GLY A 113 3.38 7.29 12.56
N SER A 114 2.37 8.13 12.31
CA SER A 114 1.70 8.19 11.00
C SER A 114 2.63 8.81 9.96
N GLN A 115 2.44 8.41 8.70
CA GLN A 115 3.19 8.97 7.58
C GLN A 115 2.34 10.01 6.85
N ASN A 116 2.94 11.17 6.62
CA ASN A 116 2.37 12.23 5.80
C ASN A 116 3.21 12.35 4.53
N ASN A 117 2.70 11.80 3.43
CA ASN A 117 3.43 11.72 2.17
C ASN A 117 2.83 12.66 1.13
N ILE A 118 3.70 13.43 0.47
CA ILE A 118 3.34 14.12 -0.78
C ILE A 118 3.68 13.14 -1.89
N GLU A 119 2.69 12.77 -2.70
CA GLU A 119 2.86 11.83 -3.79
C GLU A 119 2.30 12.40 -5.10
N SER A 120 3.09 12.30 -6.17
CA SER A 120 2.67 12.60 -7.53
C SER A 120 2.94 11.38 -8.38
N GLU A 121 1.88 10.80 -8.95
CA GLU A 121 1.95 9.58 -9.74
C GLU A 121 1.37 9.78 -11.13
N SER A 122 2.02 9.20 -12.14
CA SER A 122 1.56 9.20 -13.51
C SER A 122 1.71 7.80 -14.11
N LYS A 123 0.68 7.36 -14.85
CA LYS A 123 0.78 6.15 -15.65
C LYS A 123 1.63 6.42 -16.88
N ILE A 124 2.58 5.53 -17.15
CA ILE A 124 3.50 5.61 -18.28
C ILE A 124 3.51 4.30 -19.08
N SER A 125 4.14 4.28 -20.27
CA SER A 125 4.38 3.04 -21.01
C SER A 125 5.61 2.30 -20.48
N PHE A 126 5.79 1.03 -20.87
CA PHE A 126 7.00 0.26 -20.55
C PHE A 126 8.25 0.91 -21.13
N GLU A 127 8.18 1.36 -22.39
CA GLU A 127 9.29 2.02 -23.08
C GLU A 127 9.67 3.34 -22.39
N ALA A 128 8.68 4.09 -21.86
CA ALA A 128 8.94 5.28 -21.09
C ALA A 128 9.62 4.95 -19.74
N ALA A 129 9.26 3.82 -19.09
CA ALA A 129 9.93 3.35 -17.88
C ALA A 129 11.39 2.94 -18.14
N GLU A 130 11.67 2.25 -19.24
CA GLU A 130 13.04 1.90 -19.64
C GLU A 130 13.87 3.17 -19.94
N THR A 131 13.27 4.13 -20.65
CA THR A 131 13.91 5.43 -20.92
C THR A 131 14.18 6.17 -19.62
N PHE A 132 13.25 6.15 -18.66
CA PHE A 132 13.43 6.75 -17.34
C PHE A 132 14.60 6.10 -16.57
N ASP A 133 14.72 4.76 -16.60
CA ASP A 133 15.86 4.05 -15.99
C ASP A 133 17.20 4.53 -16.56
N ILE A 134 17.29 4.73 -17.88
CA ILE A 134 18.49 5.23 -18.56
C ILE A 134 18.79 6.67 -18.12
N ILE A 135 17.78 7.54 -18.09
CA ILE A 135 17.93 8.94 -17.68
C ILE A 135 18.41 9.00 -16.23
N MET A 136 17.77 8.27 -15.32
CA MET A 136 18.14 8.26 -13.89
C MET A 136 19.60 7.84 -13.71
N LYS A 137 20.03 6.75 -14.36
CA LYS A 137 21.44 6.30 -14.31
C LYS A 137 22.40 7.33 -14.89
N SER A 138 22.06 7.95 -16.03
CA SER A 138 22.91 8.99 -16.64
C SER A 138 23.07 10.23 -15.77
N MET A 139 22.09 10.51 -14.91
CA MET A 139 22.09 11.60 -13.94
C MET A 139 22.77 11.21 -12.60
N GLY A 140 23.30 9.98 -12.47
CA GLY A 140 23.96 9.50 -11.28
C GLY A 140 23.02 8.94 -10.19
N PHE A 141 21.78 8.60 -10.54
CA PHE A 141 20.89 7.86 -9.65
C PHE A 141 21.09 6.36 -9.81
N ASP A 142 21.01 5.65 -8.70
CA ASP A 142 21.03 4.19 -8.66
C ASP A 142 19.75 3.64 -8.06
N ILE A 143 19.44 2.37 -8.38
CA ILE A 143 18.37 1.64 -7.68
C ILE A 143 18.91 1.29 -6.29
N TYR A 144 18.46 2.02 -5.27
CA TYR A 144 18.88 1.80 -3.90
C TYR A 144 18.01 0.77 -3.17
N PHE A 145 16.82 0.49 -3.69
CA PHE A 145 15.89 -0.46 -3.09
C PHE A 145 14.90 -0.98 -4.14
N ALA A 146 14.59 -2.25 -4.06
CA ALA A 146 13.53 -2.89 -4.86
C ALA A 146 12.71 -3.84 -3.98
N LYS A 147 11.40 -3.93 -4.22
CA LYS A 147 10.52 -4.87 -3.54
C LYS A 147 9.43 -5.39 -4.46
N SER A 148 8.95 -6.59 -4.17
CA SER A 148 7.68 -7.10 -4.68
C SER A 148 6.61 -7.06 -3.57
N LYS A 149 5.39 -6.72 -3.94
CA LYS A 149 4.25 -6.62 -3.02
C LYS A 149 3.07 -7.36 -3.64
N LYS A 150 2.51 -8.30 -2.90
CA LYS A 150 1.20 -8.87 -3.17
C LYS A 150 0.20 -8.20 -2.25
N SER A 151 -0.93 -7.76 -2.77
CA SER A 151 -1.95 -7.11 -1.95
C SER A 151 -3.37 -7.53 -2.31
N CYS A 152 -4.25 -7.47 -1.30
CA CYS A 152 -5.69 -7.52 -1.48
C CYS A 152 -6.25 -6.16 -1.10
N SER A 153 -6.81 -5.44 -2.08
CA SER A 153 -7.28 -4.06 -1.95
C SER A 153 -8.78 -3.99 -1.74
N MET A 154 -9.22 -3.21 -0.77
CA MET A 154 -10.63 -3.00 -0.40
C MET A 154 -10.83 -1.59 0.19
N PHE A 155 -12.10 -1.15 0.30
CA PHE A 155 -12.43 0.17 0.84
C PHE A 155 -13.48 0.08 1.94
N TYR A 156 -13.30 0.91 2.99
CA TYR A 156 -14.24 1.03 4.11
C TYR A 156 -14.57 2.48 4.39
N MET A 157 -15.85 2.77 4.60
CA MET A 157 -16.32 4.10 4.98
C MET A 157 -16.62 4.14 6.47
N SER A 158 -16.09 5.16 7.15
CA SER A 158 -16.47 5.45 8.54
C SER A 158 -17.90 5.95 8.62
N ASN A 159 -18.73 5.28 9.42
CA ASN A 159 -20.12 5.66 9.66
C ASN A 159 -20.27 6.95 10.49
N LYS A 160 -19.18 7.37 11.19
CA LYS A 160 -19.16 8.57 12.02
C LYS A 160 -18.92 9.87 11.25
N ASN A 161 -18.05 9.80 10.24
CA ASN A 161 -17.56 11.01 9.57
C ASN A 161 -17.51 10.91 8.03
N GLY A 162 -17.91 9.75 7.47
CA GLY A 162 -17.98 9.53 6.02
C GLY A 162 -16.62 9.38 5.32
N LEU A 163 -15.49 9.34 6.04
CA LEU A 163 -14.18 9.12 5.44
C LEU A 163 -14.10 7.72 4.84
N VAL A 164 -13.65 7.63 3.59
CA VAL A 164 -13.43 6.34 2.89
C VAL A 164 -11.96 5.99 2.97
N LEU A 165 -11.64 4.96 3.74
CA LEU A 165 -10.30 4.44 3.92
C LEU A 165 -9.99 3.39 2.83
N HIS A 166 -8.83 3.48 2.21
CA HIS A 166 -8.27 2.40 1.40
C HIS A 166 -7.50 1.44 2.30
N CYS A 167 -7.85 0.17 2.25
CA CYS A 167 -7.26 -0.89 3.06
C CYS A 167 -6.60 -1.92 2.15
N GLU A 168 -5.32 -2.19 2.37
CA GLU A 168 -4.59 -3.24 1.67
C GLU A 168 -4.06 -4.27 2.68
N ILE A 169 -4.50 -5.54 2.55
CA ILE A 169 -3.78 -6.67 3.16
C ILE A 169 -2.57 -6.91 2.27
N VAL A 170 -1.35 -6.90 2.83
CA VAL A 170 -0.12 -6.92 2.02
C VAL A 170 0.87 -7.95 2.49
N LYS A 171 1.57 -8.57 1.54
CA LYS A 171 2.77 -9.39 1.76
C LYS A 171 3.89 -8.84 0.88
N VAL A 172 4.97 -8.38 1.52
CA VAL A 172 6.13 -7.79 0.84
C VAL A 172 7.29 -8.78 0.92
N ASN A 173 7.80 -9.21 -0.22
CA ASN A 173 8.86 -10.23 -0.31
C ASN A 173 8.52 -11.45 0.57
N SER A 174 9.42 -11.83 1.48
CA SER A 174 9.27 -12.93 2.46
C SER A 174 8.74 -12.49 3.83
N LEU A 175 8.40 -11.20 4.00
CA LEU A 175 7.92 -10.69 5.28
C LEU A 175 6.56 -11.30 5.66
N PRO A 176 6.18 -11.25 6.95
CA PRO A 176 4.81 -11.54 7.39
C PRO A 176 3.77 -10.67 6.67
N VAL A 177 2.51 -11.01 6.86
CA VAL A 177 1.40 -10.22 6.33
C VAL A 177 1.17 -8.97 7.19
N TYR A 178 0.95 -7.84 6.53
CA TYR A 178 0.60 -6.57 7.16
C TYR A 178 -0.74 -6.07 6.62
N LEU A 179 -1.35 -5.16 7.36
CA LEU A 179 -2.47 -4.34 6.90
C LEU A 179 -1.97 -2.90 6.78
N GLU A 180 -2.07 -2.33 5.58
CA GLU A 180 -1.89 -0.90 5.32
C GLU A 180 -3.25 -0.25 5.20
N ILE A 181 -3.42 0.89 5.85
CA ILE A 181 -4.63 1.71 5.73
C ILE A 181 -4.20 3.12 5.41
N GLU A 182 -4.74 3.66 4.33
CA GLU A 182 -4.41 4.98 3.83
C GLU A 182 -5.65 5.83 3.53
N PHE A 183 -5.47 7.13 3.58
CA PHE A 183 -6.43 8.13 3.12
C PHE A 183 -5.71 9.20 2.31
N VAL A 184 -6.19 9.47 1.11
CA VAL A 184 -5.67 10.51 0.23
C VAL A 184 -6.51 11.77 0.38
N ILE A 185 -5.85 12.91 0.60
CA ILE A 185 -6.48 14.23 0.75
C ILE A 185 -5.77 15.25 -0.15
N ASP A 186 -6.53 16.19 -0.70
CA ASP A 186 -5.98 17.34 -1.42
C ASP A 186 -5.11 18.19 -0.47
N ASP A 187 -3.94 18.63 -0.93
CA ASP A 187 -2.96 19.31 -0.09
C ASP A 187 -3.51 20.61 0.53
N ASP A 188 -4.35 21.33 -0.20
CA ASP A 188 -4.99 22.58 0.24
C ASP A 188 -6.03 22.37 1.37
N LYS A 189 -6.52 21.15 1.56
CA LYS A 189 -7.48 20.76 2.59
C LYS A 189 -6.83 20.12 3.82
N ALA A 190 -5.54 19.85 3.77
CA ALA A 190 -4.82 19.07 4.78
C ALA A 190 -4.36 19.92 5.98
N THR A 191 -5.30 20.50 6.71
CA THR A 191 -5.01 21.19 8.00
C THR A 191 -4.65 20.17 9.10
N ASP A 192 -4.01 20.61 10.17
CA ASP A 192 -3.62 19.74 11.29
C ASP A 192 -4.82 19.04 11.94
N ASP A 193 -5.96 19.74 12.07
CA ASP A 193 -7.20 19.15 12.60
C ASP A 193 -7.75 18.04 11.67
N VAL A 194 -7.66 18.26 10.36
CA VAL A 194 -8.10 17.27 9.37
C VAL A 194 -7.17 16.06 9.39
N ARG A 195 -5.86 16.27 9.43
CA ARG A 195 -4.87 15.19 9.57
C ARG A 195 -5.10 14.36 10.82
N LYS A 196 -5.28 15.03 11.96
CA LYS A 196 -5.58 14.37 13.23
C LYS A 196 -6.85 13.53 13.14
N ARG A 197 -7.94 14.08 12.59
CA ARG A 197 -9.20 13.35 12.41
C ARG A 197 -9.04 12.11 11.55
N ILE A 198 -8.26 12.19 10.45
CA ILE A 198 -7.98 11.05 9.58
C ILE A 198 -7.16 9.98 10.35
N SER A 199 -6.09 10.39 11.02
CA SER A 199 -5.26 9.49 11.83
C SER A 199 -6.07 8.78 12.92
N ASP A 200 -6.94 9.51 13.62
CA ASP A 200 -7.81 8.95 14.66
C ASP A 200 -8.82 7.95 14.06
N THR A 201 -9.36 8.24 12.86
CA THR A 201 -10.27 7.33 12.14
C THR A 201 -9.55 6.03 11.71
N ILE A 202 -8.31 6.12 11.22
CA ILE A 202 -7.50 4.96 10.87
C ILE A 202 -7.23 4.11 12.13
N LYS A 203 -6.84 4.74 13.24
CA LYS A 203 -6.60 4.05 14.52
C LYS A 203 -7.86 3.34 15.02
N GLU A 204 -9.03 3.97 14.91
CA GLU A 204 -10.31 3.37 15.28
C GLU A 204 -10.60 2.11 14.43
N PHE A 205 -10.33 2.13 13.13
CA PHE A 205 -10.50 0.95 12.29
C PHE A 205 -9.59 -0.20 12.72
N PHE A 206 -8.31 0.08 13.01
CA PHE A 206 -7.40 -0.93 13.55
C PHE A 206 -7.88 -1.49 14.89
N GLN A 207 -8.41 -0.66 15.77
CA GLN A 207 -8.94 -1.09 17.07
C GLN A 207 -10.14 -2.04 16.91
N GLU A 208 -11.04 -1.83 15.97
CA GLU A 208 -12.15 -2.76 15.68
C GLU A 208 -11.65 -4.14 15.18
N LEU A 209 -10.47 -4.18 14.56
CA LEU A 209 -9.78 -5.43 14.20
C LEU A 209 -9.04 -6.07 15.40
N GLY A 210 -8.92 -5.36 16.53
CA GLY A 210 -8.13 -5.80 17.69
C GLY A 210 -6.63 -5.52 17.53
N ILE A 211 -6.25 -4.62 16.63
CA ILE A 211 -4.85 -4.20 16.40
C ILE A 211 -4.60 -2.92 17.19
N VAL A 212 -3.64 -2.96 18.12
CA VAL A 212 -3.32 -1.83 19.02
C VAL A 212 -1.90 -1.30 18.86
N SER A 213 -1.06 -1.98 18.10
CA SER A 213 0.32 -1.57 17.81
C SER A 213 0.55 -1.38 16.34
N PHE A 214 1.23 -0.30 15.98
CA PHE A 214 1.55 0.06 14.60
C PHE A 214 3.01 -0.18 14.31
N GLU A 215 3.33 -0.43 13.04
CA GLU A 215 4.67 -0.61 12.55
C GLU A 215 5.18 0.71 11.94
N PRO A 216 6.06 1.45 12.63
CA PRO A 216 6.54 2.74 12.15
C PRO A 216 7.64 2.64 11.08
N ARG A 217 8.32 1.47 11.00
CA ARG A 217 9.41 1.26 10.06
C ARG A 217 8.90 1.21 8.63
N ASN A 218 9.64 1.76 7.70
CA ASN A 218 9.33 1.61 6.27
C ASN A 218 9.68 0.20 5.77
N TRP A 219 9.25 -0.14 4.55
CA TRP A 219 9.47 -1.48 3.99
C TRP A 219 10.93 -1.84 3.79
N LYS A 220 11.80 -0.85 3.48
CA LYS A 220 13.23 -1.09 3.37
C LYS A 220 13.82 -1.54 4.71
N GLN A 221 13.51 -0.83 5.79
CA GLN A 221 13.97 -1.18 7.13
C GLN A 221 13.50 -2.58 7.56
N LEU A 222 12.26 -2.95 7.23
CA LEU A 222 11.71 -4.27 7.56
C LEU A 222 12.35 -5.41 6.75
N ILE A 223 12.80 -5.14 5.52
CA ILE A 223 13.41 -6.16 4.65
C ILE A 223 14.90 -6.36 4.99
N GLU A 224 15.57 -5.32 5.47
CA GLU A 224 17.01 -5.34 5.77
C GLU A 224 17.33 -5.87 7.17
N GLU A 225 16.34 -6.11 8.03
CA GLU A 225 16.50 -6.80 9.34
C GLU A 225 16.42 -8.33 9.18
#